data_2ff13f6e0634cab5e3b55f69272c71e7
#
_entry.id   2ff13f6e0634cab5e3b55f69272c71e7
#
_cell.length_a   1.000
_cell.length_b   1.000
_cell.length_c   1.000
_cell.angle_alpha   90.00
_cell.angle_beta   90.00
_cell.angle_gamma   90.00
#
_symmetry.space_group_name_H-M   'P 1'
#
loop_
_entity.id
_entity.type
_entity.pdbx_description
1 polymer ?
#
loop_
_entity_poly.entity_id
_entity_poly.type
_entity_poly.pdbx_seq_one_letter_code
_entity_poly.pdbx_strand_id
1 'polypeptide(L)'
;MQDLAGKHIVLGLTGGVACYKSAELCRLLVKAGATVQVVMTEAAAQFITPVTMQALSGRPVYSSQWDAREPNNMPHISLSREADAIVLAPASADFIARLVQGRSDELLSLLCLARPMDRVPLLVAPAMNREMWAHPATQRNLRQLDADGARVLGVGNGWQACGETGDGRMLEAEQLLEEIVAQFQPKLLAGQHVVVTAGPTFEALDPIRGITNHSSGKMGFAIARAAREAGAQVTLVAGPVHLPTPRGVARVDVLSAQNMLEAAVDVAQIATIFVATAAVADWRPASHSRQKIKKNGSGQPPVLHFVENPDILLTVAQGERARSGQLFCVGFAAESENLVEHARAKRERKGIPLLVGNIGPLTFGQDDNSLLLVDAKGVRELPRAPKLTLARELVAEIAARLPARSLA
;
A
#
# COMPACT_ATOMS: atom_id res chain seq x y z
N MET A 1 8.58 -12.93 2.60
CA MET A 1 9.36 -11.85 1.95
C MET A 1 10.28 -11.24 3.00
N GLN A 2 11.56 -11.07 2.72
CA GLN A 2 12.52 -10.42 3.63
C GLN A 2 12.73 -8.96 3.17
N ASP A 3 11.64 -8.19 3.19
CA ASP A 3 11.60 -6.82 2.67
C ASP A 3 12.50 -5.83 3.44
N LEU A 4 12.96 -6.25 4.64
CA LEU A 4 13.84 -5.48 5.52
C LEU A 4 15.18 -6.20 5.76
N ALA A 5 15.58 -7.12 4.87
CA ALA A 5 16.85 -7.82 5.01
C ALA A 5 18.03 -6.85 5.10
N GLY A 6 18.87 -7.04 6.13
CA GLY A 6 20.02 -6.18 6.39
C GLY A 6 19.70 -4.79 6.97
N LYS A 7 18.44 -4.48 7.26
CA LYS A 7 18.05 -3.23 7.92
C LYS A 7 18.14 -3.33 9.42
N HIS A 8 18.64 -2.28 10.05
CA HIS A 8 18.71 -2.12 11.50
C HIS A 8 17.67 -1.10 11.95
N ILE A 9 16.65 -1.56 12.69
CA ILE A 9 15.52 -0.73 13.15
C ILE A 9 15.62 -0.51 14.65
N VAL A 10 15.69 0.74 15.07
CA VAL A 10 15.48 1.09 16.47
C VAL A 10 13.98 1.21 16.71
N LEU A 11 13.43 0.34 17.56
CA LEU A 11 12.03 0.35 17.98
C LEU A 11 11.91 1.00 19.36
N GLY A 12 11.45 2.24 19.39
CA GLY A 12 11.23 3.02 20.60
C GLY A 12 9.80 2.85 21.13
N LEU A 13 9.66 2.45 22.39
CA LEU A 13 8.39 2.31 23.07
C LEU A 13 8.20 3.40 24.12
N THR A 14 7.08 4.11 24.05
CA THR A 14 6.66 5.07 25.07
C THR A 14 5.46 4.55 25.87
N GLY A 15 5.10 5.24 26.97
CA GLY A 15 4.04 4.78 27.86
C GLY A 15 2.65 4.78 27.22
N GLY A 16 2.02 3.61 27.17
CA GLY A 16 0.66 3.46 26.68
C GLY A 16 0.27 1.99 26.51
N VAL A 17 -1.03 1.70 26.69
CA VAL A 17 -1.56 0.34 26.56
C VAL A 17 -1.24 -0.30 25.19
N ALA A 18 -1.07 0.50 24.13
CA ALA A 18 -0.76 0.03 22.79
C ALA A 18 0.63 -0.66 22.68
N CYS A 19 1.46 -0.66 23.74
CA CYS A 19 2.71 -1.42 23.79
C CYS A 19 2.54 -2.92 23.44
N TYR A 20 1.37 -3.52 23.71
CA TYR A 20 1.14 -4.92 23.33
C TYR A 20 1.24 -5.15 21.81
N LYS A 21 0.83 -4.17 20.99
CA LYS A 21 0.97 -4.25 19.52
C LYS A 21 2.43 -4.13 19.07
N SER A 22 3.26 -3.45 19.86
CA SER A 22 4.69 -3.30 19.56
C SER A 22 5.45 -4.63 19.71
N ALA A 23 4.95 -5.53 20.54
CA ALA A 23 5.46 -6.88 20.63
C ALA A 23 5.25 -7.64 19.31
N GLU A 24 4.05 -7.57 18.73
CA GLU A 24 3.78 -8.17 17.42
C GLU A 24 4.55 -7.46 16.31
N LEU A 25 4.61 -6.13 16.33
CA LEU A 25 5.42 -5.39 15.37
C LEU A 25 6.90 -5.82 15.41
N CYS A 26 7.48 -6.00 16.60
CA CYS A 26 8.84 -6.48 16.76
C CYS A 26 9.04 -7.84 16.06
N ARG A 27 8.12 -8.80 16.29
CA ARG A 27 8.14 -10.10 15.61
C ARG A 27 8.04 -10.00 14.11
N LEU A 28 7.15 -9.14 13.60
CA LEU A 28 6.97 -8.93 12.17
C LEU A 28 8.21 -8.30 11.51
N LEU A 29 8.86 -7.34 12.16
CA LEU A 29 10.10 -6.73 11.70
C LEU A 29 11.23 -7.77 11.61
N VAL A 30 11.42 -8.59 12.66
CA VAL A 30 12.41 -9.68 12.67
C VAL A 30 12.10 -10.69 11.55
N LYS A 31 10.84 -11.09 11.38
CA LYS A 31 10.41 -12.01 10.32
C LYS A 31 10.63 -11.42 8.92
N ALA A 32 10.54 -10.10 8.78
CA ALA A 32 10.85 -9.38 7.52
C ALA A 32 12.35 -9.23 7.26
N GLY A 33 13.22 -9.74 8.15
CA GLY A 33 14.67 -9.77 8.01
C GLY A 33 15.42 -8.61 8.66
N ALA A 34 14.72 -7.75 9.40
CA ALA A 34 15.36 -6.65 10.13
C ALA A 34 16.04 -7.13 11.41
N THR A 35 17.12 -6.46 11.78
CA THR A 35 17.64 -6.45 13.14
C THR A 35 16.87 -5.40 13.94
N VAL A 36 16.28 -5.74 15.07
CA VAL A 36 15.48 -4.83 15.88
C VAL A 36 16.16 -4.56 17.22
N GLN A 37 16.52 -3.30 17.44
CA GLN A 37 17.02 -2.80 18.71
C GLN A 37 15.92 -2.06 19.46
N VAL A 38 15.51 -2.61 20.60
CA VAL A 38 14.42 -2.01 21.39
C VAL A 38 14.98 -1.00 22.40
N VAL A 39 14.36 0.18 22.46
CA VAL A 39 14.61 1.22 23.44
C VAL A 39 13.28 1.57 24.12
N MET A 40 13.23 1.54 25.44
CA MET A 40 12.01 1.75 26.23
C MET A 40 12.14 2.91 27.18
N THR A 41 11.11 3.76 27.23
CA THR A 41 10.98 4.71 28.34
C THR A 41 10.57 3.98 29.63
N GLU A 42 10.79 4.61 30.78
CA GLU A 42 10.33 4.09 32.08
C GLU A 42 8.80 3.87 32.07
N ALA A 43 8.06 4.78 31.46
CA ALA A 43 6.61 4.65 31.32
C ALA A 43 6.20 3.45 30.46
N ALA A 44 6.96 3.09 29.42
CA ALA A 44 6.67 1.91 28.61
C ALA A 44 6.81 0.62 29.42
N ALA A 45 7.78 0.55 30.33
CA ALA A 45 8.01 -0.61 31.18
C ALA A 45 6.86 -0.92 32.16
N GLN A 46 5.92 0.04 32.36
CA GLN A 46 4.69 -0.22 33.14
C GLN A 46 3.64 -1.00 32.33
N PHE A 47 3.74 -1.04 31.00
CA PHE A 47 2.75 -1.70 30.10
C PHE A 47 3.28 -2.98 29.50
N ILE A 48 4.58 -3.08 29.27
CA ILE A 48 5.24 -4.29 28.76
C ILE A 48 6.67 -4.37 29.35
N THR A 49 7.12 -5.57 29.68
CA THR A 49 8.44 -5.69 30.33
C THR A 49 9.59 -5.70 29.33
N PRO A 50 10.79 -5.18 29.71
CA PRO A 50 11.99 -5.33 28.90
C PRO A 50 12.32 -6.77 28.54
N VAL A 51 12.04 -7.73 29.45
CA VAL A 51 12.26 -9.16 29.23
C VAL A 51 11.44 -9.68 28.05
N THR A 52 10.16 -9.29 27.93
CA THR A 52 9.32 -9.65 26.79
C THR A 52 9.92 -9.13 25.47
N MET A 53 10.31 -7.87 25.44
CA MET A 53 10.86 -7.27 24.23
C MET A 53 12.23 -7.82 23.87
N GLN A 54 13.06 -8.15 24.85
CA GLN A 54 14.33 -8.83 24.63
C GLN A 54 14.14 -10.23 24.03
N ALA A 55 13.19 -11.00 24.55
CA ALA A 55 12.89 -12.33 24.01
C ALA A 55 12.40 -12.28 22.56
N LEU A 56 11.64 -11.25 22.17
CA LEU A 56 11.10 -11.10 20.83
C LEU A 56 12.11 -10.54 19.83
N SER A 57 12.98 -9.60 20.24
CA SER A 57 14.00 -9.01 19.39
C SER A 57 15.29 -9.83 19.30
N GLY A 58 15.51 -10.71 20.29
CA GLY A 58 16.79 -11.44 20.46
C GLY A 58 17.96 -10.55 20.91
N ARG A 59 17.70 -9.31 21.34
CA ARG A 59 18.71 -8.31 21.72
C ARG A 59 18.37 -7.67 23.06
N PRO A 60 19.40 -7.33 23.90
CA PRO A 60 19.15 -6.61 25.15
C PRO A 60 18.43 -5.30 24.91
N VAL A 61 17.43 -4.98 25.74
CA VAL A 61 16.67 -3.74 25.70
C VAL A 61 17.46 -2.62 26.36
N TYR A 62 17.43 -1.42 25.79
CA TYR A 62 17.96 -0.22 26.42
C TYR A 62 16.83 0.57 27.08
N SER A 63 17.06 1.04 28.32
CA SER A 63 16.08 1.83 29.08
C SER A 63 16.71 3.04 29.80
N SER A 64 18.02 3.14 29.79
CA SER A 64 18.76 4.21 30.49
C SER A 64 19.84 4.81 29.60
N GLN A 65 20.01 6.13 29.67
CA GLN A 65 21.13 6.84 29.02
C GLN A 65 22.49 6.51 29.69
N TRP A 66 22.44 5.91 30.88
CA TRP A 66 23.62 5.54 31.67
C TRP A 66 23.92 4.03 31.53
N ASP A 67 23.56 3.43 30.43
CA ASP A 67 23.78 1.99 30.20
C ASP A 67 25.27 1.69 30.01
N ALA A 68 25.83 0.92 30.95
CA ALA A 68 27.27 0.60 31.00
C ALA A 68 27.73 -0.37 29.90
N ARG A 69 26.83 -0.89 29.07
CA ARG A 69 27.21 -1.74 27.92
C ARG A 69 27.91 -0.96 26.82
N GLU A 70 27.69 0.35 26.76
CA GLU A 70 28.36 1.22 25.77
C GLU A 70 29.71 1.67 26.32
N PRO A 71 30.84 1.37 25.61
CA PRO A 71 32.19 1.66 26.10
C PRO A 71 32.44 3.14 26.37
N ASN A 72 31.82 4.04 25.60
CA ASN A 72 31.96 5.48 25.73
C ASN A 72 30.84 6.14 26.53
N ASN A 73 29.94 5.33 27.12
CA ASN A 73 28.73 5.76 27.84
C ASN A 73 27.86 6.76 27.06
N MET A 74 27.80 6.60 25.72
CA MET A 74 26.97 7.41 24.83
C MET A 74 26.03 6.56 23.97
N PRO A 75 25.12 5.75 24.57
CA PRO A 75 24.24 4.84 23.82
C PRO A 75 23.37 5.56 22.81
N HIS A 76 22.97 6.82 23.05
CA HIS A 76 22.20 7.61 22.11
C HIS A 76 22.94 7.91 20.80
N ILE A 77 24.27 8.03 20.85
CA ILE A 77 25.09 8.22 19.65
C ILE A 77 25.24 6.90 18.89
N SER A 78 25.67 5.83 19.55
CA SER A 78 25.88 4.53 18.91
C SER A 78 24.59 4.02 18.25
N LEU A 79 23.50 3.98 19.02
CA LEU A 79 22.20 3.50 18.54
C LEU A 79 21.64 4.32 17.37
N SER A 80 21.81 5.67 17.42
CA SER A 80 21.33 6.52 16.33
C SER A 80 22.17 6.43 15.06
N ARG A 81 23.46 6.10 15.18
CA ARG A 81 24.38 5.93 14.01
C ARG A 81 24.23 4.58 13.33
N GLU A 82 23.92 3.54 14.10
CA GLU A 82 23.70 2.18 13.58
C GLU A 82 22.33 2.00 12.95
N ALA A 83 21.35 2.83 13.30
CA ALA A 83 19.99 2.72 12.80
C ALA A 83 19.86 3.07 11.31
N ASP A 84 19.10 2.26 10.57
CA ASP A 84 18.54 2.61 9.25
C ASP A 84 17.22 3.39 9.39
N ALA A 85 16.49 3.21 10.50
CA ALA A 85 15.32 3.99 10.88
C ALA A 85 15.05 3.90 12.37
N ILE A 86 14.45 4.94 12.94
CA ILE A 86 13.89 4.96 14.29
C ILE A 86 12.36 4.93 14.16
N VAL A 87 11.72 3.97 14.83
CA VAL A 87 10.27 3.80 14.83
C VAL A 87 9.76 3.94 16.26
N LEU A 88 8.96 4.95 16.52
CA LEU A 88 8.29 5.16 17.81
C LEU A 88 6.89 4.52 17.75
N ALA A 89 6.73 3.41 18.42
CA ALA A 89 5.49 2.65 18.46
C ALA A 89 5.31 1.95 19.82
N PRO A 90 4.37 2.41 20.66
CA PRO A 90 3.54 3.60 20.52
C PRO A 90 4.29 4.90 20.80
N ALA A 91 3.82 6.03 20.20
CA ALA A 91 4.20 7.36 20.56
C ALA A 91 3.06 8.03 21.35
N SER A 92 3.28 8.29 22.66
CA SER A 92 2.30 8.97 23.51
C SER A 92 2.25 10.48 23.22
N ALA A 93 1.17 11.16 23.59
CA ALA A 93 1.03 12.60 23.44
C ALA A 93 2.14 13.36 24.19
N ASP A 94 2.54 12.90 25.39
CA ASP A 94 3.66 13.46 26.14
C ASP A 94 4.97 13.34 25.37
N PHE A 95 5.28 12.16 24.85
CA PHE A 95 6.52 11.95 24.12
C PHE A 95 6.58 12.76 22.82
N ILE A 96 5.46 12.88 22.11
CA ILE A 96 5.31 13.75 20.93
C ILE A 96 5.61 15.21 21.31
N ALA A 97 5.08 15.68 22.44
CA ALA A 97 5.36 17.04 22.92
C ALA A 97 6.84 17.23 23.28
N ARG A 98 7.50 16.25 23.90
CA ARG A 98 8.95 16.29 24.20
C ARG A 98 9.78 16.43 22.93
N LEU A 99 9.47 15.64 21.88
CA LEU A 99 10.18 15.72 20.59
C LEU A 99 10.08 17.12 19.98
N VAL A 100 8.88 17.69 19.92
CA VAL A 100 8.63 19.03 19.36
C VAL A 100 9.38 20.11 20.14
N GLN A 101 9.53 19.94 21.45
CA GLN A 101 10.25 20.88 22.30
C GLN A 101 11.77 20.66 22.31
N GLY A 102 12.27 19.62 21.64
CA GLY A 102 13.71 19.28 21.68
C GLY A 102 14.19 18.80 23.04
N ARG A 103 13.29 18.31 23.92
CA ARG A 103 13.66 17.77 25.23
C ARG A 103 14.37 16.43 25.07
N SER A 104 15.48 16.27 25.79
CA SER A 104 16.39 15.13 25.71
C SER A 104 16.84 14.65 27.09
N ASP A 105 15.88 14.54 28.01
CA ASP A 105 16.09 14.18 29.41
C ASP A 105 16.06 12.67 29.70
N GLU A 106 15.84 11.84 28.67
CA GLU A 106 15.90 10.38 28.76
C GLU A 106 16.43 9.79 27.43
N LEU A 107 16.84 8.51 27.45
CA LEU A 107 17.59 7.90 26.35
C LEU A 107 16.86 7.99 24.98
N LEU A 108 15.55 7.68 24.93
CA LEU A 108 14.83 7.60 23.66
C LEU A 108 14.65 8.99 23.01
N SER A 109 14.37 10.03 23.79
CA SER A 109 14.28 11.40 23.30
C SER A 109 15.65 11.95 22.88
N LEU A 110 16.70 11.64 23.67
CA LEU A 110 18.09 12.00 23.34
C LEU A 110 18.55 11.32 22.03
N LEU A 111 18.21 10.04 21.84
CA LEU A 111 18.49 9.28 20.62
C LEU A 111 17.78 9.88 19.39
N CYS A 112 16.51 10.25 19.53
CA CYS A 112 15.76 10.90 18.46
C CYS A 112 16.38 12.25 18.06
N LEU A 113 16.81 13.05 19.03
CA LEU A 113 17.45 14.36 18.80
C LEU A 113 18.85 14.20 18.17
N ALA A 114 19.62 13.17 18.57
CA ALA A 114 20.98 12.91 18.09
C ALA A 114 21.03 12.23 16.71
N ARG A 115 19.91 11.76 16.16
CA ARG A 115 19.91 11.02 14.87
C ARG A 115 20.44 11.87 13.71
N PRO A 116 21.17 11.27 12.75
CA PRO A 116 21.49 11.94 11.49
C PRO A 116 20.22 12.05 10.63
N MET A 117 19.66 13.26 10.54
CA MET A 117 18.35 13.50 9.90
C MET A 117 18.34 13.22 8.40
N ASP A 118 19.50 13.35 7.75
CA ASP A 118 19.70 13.12 6.31
C ASP A 118 19.61 11.65 5.90
N ARG A 119 19.84 10.71 6.81
CA ARG A 119 19.89 9.27 6.52
C ARG A 119 19.08 8.37 7.41
N VAL A 120 18.74 8.82 8.62
CA VAL A 120 17.96 8.02 9.59
C VAL A 120 16.57 8.65 9.78
N PRO A 121 15.57 8.17 9.05
CA PRO A 121 14.20 8.64 9.20
C PRO A 121 13.63 8.31 10.57
N LEU A 122 12.79 9.21 11.10
CA LEU A 122 12.00 9.02 12.29
C LEU A 122 10.54 8.79 11.91
N LEU A 123 10.02 7.59 12.22
CA LEU A 123 8.64 7.22 12.00
C LEU A 123 7.91 7.22 13.35
N VAL A 124 6.79 7.91 13.42
CA VAL A 124 6.04 8.11 14.66
C VAL A 124 4.64 7.51 14.51
N ALA A 125 4.34 6.50 15.33
CA ALA A 125 3.03 5.85 15.41
C ALA A 125 2.28 6.32 16.67
N PRO A 126 1.43 7.38 16.58
CA PRO A 126 0.71 7.90 17.73
C PRO A 126 -0.27 6.87 18.30
N ALA A 127 -0.43 6.91 19.64
CA ALA A 127 -1.42 6.12 20.35
C ALA A 127 -1.93 6.87 21.56
N MET A 128 -3.22 7.21 21.59
CA MET A 128 -3.85 7.94 22.67
C MET A 128 -5.37 7.83 22.61
N ASN A 129 -6.06 8.30 23.63
CA ASN A 129 -7.51 8.46 23.62
C ASN A 129 -7.95 9.46 22.53
N ARG A 130 -9.20 9.33 22.05
CA ARG A 130 -9.77 10.16 20.98
C ARG A 130 -9.79 11.67 21.31
N GLU A 131 -10.06 12.04 22.56
CA GLU A 131 -10.09 13.43 22.97
C GLU A 131 -8.66 14.02 23.02
N MET A 132 -7.69 13.22 23.48
CA MET A 132 -6.28 13.58 23.41
C MET A 132 -5.80 13.72 21.97
N TRP A 133 -6.26 12.85 21.08
CA TRP A 133 -5.94 12.94 19.66
C TRP A 133 -6.51 14.19 19.01
N ALA A 134 -7.79 14.49 19.27
CA ALA A 134 -8.47 15.66 18.73
C ALA A 134 -7.99 16.98 19.36
N HIS A 135 -7.26 16.94 20.50
CA HIS A 135 -6.87 18.14 21.22
C HIS A 135 -5.98 19.04 20.36
N PRO A 136 -6.24 20.39 20.32
CA PRO A 136 -5.48 21.32 19.48
C PRO A 136 -3.97 21.30 19.71
N ALA A 137 -3.51 21.06 20.94
CA ALA A 137 -2.10 20.94 21.26
C ALA A 137 -1.46 19.73 20.60
N THR A 138 -2.14 18.56 20.63
CA THR A 138 -1.69 17.33 19.97
C THR A 138 -1.59 17.53 18.46
N GLN A 139 -2.64 18.08 17.84
CA GLN A 139 -2.68 18.31 16.40
C GLN A 139 -1.62 19.32 15.95
N ARG A 140 -1.34 20.37 16.75
CA ARG A 140 -0.24 21.31 16.50
C ARG A 140 1.12 20.59 16.56
N ASN A 141 1.34 19.78 17.58
CA ASN A 141 2.59 19.04 17.75
C ASN A 141 2.83 18.03 16.63
N LEU A 142 1.79 17.35 16.15
CA LEU A 142 1.90 16.42 15.01
C LEU A 142 2.30 17.15 13.73
N ARG A 143 1.69 18.31 13.45
CA ARG A 143 2.08 19.14 12.29
C ARG A 143 3.52 19.65 12.41
N GLN A 144 3.96 20.02 13.63
CA GLN A 144 5.32 20.44 13.85
C GLN A 144 6.32 19.31 13.64
N LEU A 145 6.03 18.09 14.12
CA LEU A 145 6.88 16.91 13.87
C LEU A 145 7.05 16.62 12.37
N ASP A 146 5.96 16.74 11.60
CA ASP A 146 5.99 16.54 10.15
C ASP A 146 6.84 17.64 9.48
N ALA A 147 6.69 18.90 9.89
CA ALA A 147 7.51 20.02 9.41
C ALA A 147 9.00 19.86 9.79
N ASP A 148 9.30 19.25 10.93
CA ASP A 148 10.66 18.93 11.40
C ASP A 148 11.23 17.66 10.71
N GLY A 149 10.51 17.07 9.73
CA GLY A 149 10.97 15.94 8.92
C GLY A 149 10.77 14.57 9.59
N ALA A 150 9.95 14.46 10.64
CA ALA A 150 9.49 13.18 11.14
C ALA A 150 8.26 12.73 10.35
N ARG A 151 8.15 11.43 10.06
CA ARG A 151 6.98 10.88 9.37
C ARG A 151 5.95 10.39 10.37
N VAL A 152 4.85 11.11 10.51
CA VAL A 152 3.70 10.70 11.32
C VAL A 152 2.89 9.65 10.56
N LEU A 153 2.76 8.43 11.11
CA LEU A 153 2.08 7.30 10.45
C LEU A 153 0.55 7.35 10.57
N GLY A 154 0.04 8.32 11.34
CA GLY A 154 -1.39 8.44 11.61
C GLY A 154 -1.89 7.44 12.65
N VAL A 155 -3.21 7.39 12.81
CA VAL A 155 -3.92 6.53 13.77
C VAL A 155 -5.02 5.72 13.09
N GLY A 156 -5.48 4.67 13.77
CA GLY A 156 -6.67 3.93 13.43
C GLY A 156 -7.91 4.45 14.15
N ASN A 157 -9.07 4.19 13.56
CA ASN A 157 -10.37 4.41 14.17
C ASN A 157 -10.90 3.11 14.78
N GLY A 158 -11.60 3.18 15.90
CA GLY A 158 -12.28 2.04 16.49
C GLY A 158 -12.40 2.10 18.01
N TRP A 159 -12.79 0.97 18.61
CA TRP A 159 -12.95 0.81 20.05
C TRP A 159 -11.63 0.96 20.79
N GLN A 160 -11.60 1.81 21.81
CA GLN A 160 -10.44 2.12 22.66
C GLN A 160 -10.57 1.45 24.03
N ALA A 161 -9.44 1.28 24.73
CA ALA A 161 -9.40 0.62 26.04
C ALA A 161 -10.23 1.33 27.12
N CYS A 162 -10.51 2.61 26.97
CA CYS A 162 -11.37 3.39 27.87
C CYS A 162 -12.88 3.18 27.59
N GLY A 163 -13.28 2.36 26.61
CA GLY A 163 -14.68 2.13 26.25
C GLY A 163 -15.24 3.11 25.21
N GLU A 164 -14.44 4.01 24.68
CA GLU A 164 -14.85 4.96 23.64
C GLU A 164 -14.51 4.46 22.24
N THR A 165 -15.21 4.99 21.22
CA THR A 165 -14.91 4.72 19.81
C THR A 165 -14.51 6.01 19.12
N GLY A 166 -13.45 5.95 18.32
CA GLY A 166 -12.95 7.10 17.56
C GLY A 166 -11.50 6.94 17.13
N ASP A 167 -10.94 8.02 16.61
CA ASP A 167 -9.55 8.11 16.20
C ASP A 167 -8.61 8.16 17.41
N GLY A 168 -7.36 7.69 17.22
CA GLY A 168 -6.34 7.74 18.27
C GLY A 168 -5.72 6.38 18.57
N ARG A 169 -6.29 5.27 18.08
CA ARG A 169 -5.69 3.93 18.20
C ARG A 169 -4.39 3.86 17.41
N MET A 170 -3.35 3.28 18.00
CA MET A 170 -2.17 2.91 17.21
C MET A 170 -2.60 1.97 16.06
N LEU A 171 -2.02 2.17 14.90
CA LEU A 171 -2.17 1.26 13.76
C LEU A 171 -1.88 -0.18 14.17
N GLU A 172 -2.44 -1.14 13.45
CA GLU A 172 -2.14 -2.55 13.65
C GLU A 172 -0.69 -2.86 13.22
N ALA A 173 -0.11 -3.90 13.77
CA ALA A 173 1.32 -4.22 13.56
C ALA A 173 1.65 -4.44 12.08
N GLU A 174 0.75 -5.06 11.32
CA GLU A 174 0.88 -5.28 9.88
C GLU A 174 0.87 -3.97 9.11
N GLN A 175 0.01 -3.01 9.49
CA GLN A 175 -0.06 -1.70 8.87
C GLN A 175 1.21 -0.88 9.13
N LEU A 176 1.76 -0.97 10.36
CA LEU A 176 3.03 -0.35 10.70
C LEU A 176 4.19 -0.98 9.92
N LEU A 177 4.22 -2.30 9.78
CA LEU A 177 5.20 -2.99 8.95
C LEU A 177 5.15 -2.49 7.50
N GLU A 178 3.94 -2.36 6.92
CA GLU A 178 3.77 -1.82 5.55
C GLU A 178 4.35 -0.42 5.40
N GLU A 179 4.11 0.46 6.37
CA GLU A 179 4.65 1.83 6.37
C GLU A 179 6.18 1.86 6.51
N ILE A 180 6.73 0.98 7.36
CA ILE A 180 8.18 0.86 7.55
C ILE A 180 8.84 0.30 6.28
N VAL A 181 8.28 -0.74 5.67
CA VAL A 181 8.77 -1.28 4.39
C VAL A 181 8.69 -0.23 3.29
N ALA A 182 7.57 0.50 3.21
CA ALA A 182 7.40 1.57 2.22
C ALA A 182 8.46 2.68 2.37
N GLN A 183 8.95 2.95 3.59
CA GLN A 183 10.02 3.94 3.81
C GLN A 183 11.30 3.60 3.05
N PHE A 184 11.63 2.32 2.95
CA PHE A 184 12.84 1.84 2.28
C PHE A 184 12.69 1.57 0.78
N GLN A 185 11.46 1.67 0.23
CA GLN A 185 11.27 1.51 -1.21
C GLN A 185 11.71 2.77 -1.97
N PRO A 186 12.38 2.61 -3.12
CA PRO A 186 12.76 3.74 -3.98
C PRO A 186 11.53 4.55 -4.42
N LYS A 187 11.60 5.88 -4.34
CA LYS A 187 10.50 6.79 -4.69
C LYS A 187 10.44 7.10 -6.19
N LEU A 188 10.47 6.05 -7.02
CA LEU A 188 10.57 6.13 -8.48
C LEU A 188 9.38 6.85 -9.14
N LEU A 189 8.24 6.90 -8.46
CA LEU A 189 7.01 7.55 -8.94
C LEU A 189 6.62 8.79 -8.12
N ALA A 190 7.58 9.42 -7.43
CA ALA A 190 7.31 10.65 -6.70
C ALA A 190 6.71 11.72 -7.62
N GLY A 191 5.62 12.36 -7.18
CA GLY A 191 4.87 13.36 -7.94
C GLY A 191 4.08 12.81 -9.13
N GLN A 192 3.96 11.48 -9.31
CA GLN A 192 3.06 10.86 -10.28
C GLN A 192 1.69 10.59 -9.64
N HIS A 193 0.64 10.59 -10.47
CA HIS A 193 -0.68 10.09 -10.10
C HIS A 193 -0.97 8.82 -10.90
N VAL A 194 -1.10 7.69 -10.22
CA VAL A 194 -1.35 6.37 -10.80
C VAL A 194 -2.80 5.99 -10.60
N VAL A 195 -3.49 5.68 -11.69
CA VAL A 195 -4.83 5.07 -11.65
C VAL A 195 -4.69 3.59 -11.98
N VAL A 196 -5.28 2.74 -11.15
CA VAL A 196 -5.31 1.29 -11.36
C VAL A 196 -6.75 0.81 -11.37
N THR A 197 -7.18 0.12 -12.45
CA THR A 197 -8.44 -0.63 -12.39
C THR A 197 -8.17 -2.05 -11.90
N ALA A 198 -9.02 -2.59 -11.02
CA ALA A 198 -8.80 -3.91 -10.41
C ALA A 198 -10.10 -4.66 -10.15
N GLY A 199 -9.98 -5.98 -9.99
CA GLY A 199 -11.13 -6.84 -9.73
C GLY A 199 -11.94 -7.17 -10.97
N PRO A 200 -13.02 -7.96 -10.83
CA PRO A 200 -13.95 -8.24 -11.90
C PRO A 200 -14.99 -7.14 -12.03
N THR A 201 -15.69 -7.06 -13.17
CA THR A 201 -16.99 -6.40 -13.24
C THR A 201 -18.12 -7.40 -13.01
N PHE A 202 -19.29 -6.89 -12.64
CA PHE A 202 -20.51 -7.67 -12.46
C PHE A 202 -21.63 -7.07 -13.31
N GLU A 203 -22.09 -7.84 -14.29
CA GLU A 203 -23.14 -7.44 -15.22
C GLU A 203 -24.47 -8.08 -14.79
N ALA A 204 -25.37 -7.26 -14.26
CA ALA A 204 -26.61 -7.76 -13.67
C ALA A 204 -27.56 -8.34 -14.73
N LEU A 205 -28.07 -9.54 -14.53
CA LEU A 205 -29.19 -10.14 -15.25
C LEU A 205 -30.52 -9.73 -14.62
N ASP A 206 -30.56 -9.77 -13.29
CA ASP A 206 -31.68 -9.36 -12.45
C ASP A 206 -31.13 -8.89 -11.08
N PRO A 207 -31.95 -8.45 -10.12
CA PRO A 207 -31.46 -7.96 -8.81
C PRO A 207 -30.64 -8.97 -7.99
N ILE A 208 -30.62 -10.24 -8.39
CA ILE A 208 -29.99 -11.33 -7.62
C ILE A 208 -28.84 -12.00 -8.38
N ARG A 209 -28.90 -12.05 -9.72
CA ARG A 209 -27.96 -12.79 -10.56
C ARG A 209 -27.29 -11.90 -11.58
N GLY A 210 -26.05 -12.24 -11.92
CA GLY A 210 -25.26 -11.56 -12.94
C GLY A 210 -24.13 -12.40 -13.49
N ILE A 211 -23.40 -11.82 -14.42
CA ILE A 211 -22.19 -12.38 -15.04
C ILE A 211 -21.00 -11.66 -14.46
N THR A 212 -19.95 -12.40 -14.11
CA THR A 212 -18.71 -11.86 -13.56
C THR A 212 -17.53 -12.76 -13.93
N ASN A 213 -16.33 -12.28 -13.75
CA ASN A 213 -15.08 -13.02 -13.92
C ASN A 213 -14.57 -13.60 -12.60
N HIS A 214 -13.72 -14.62 -12.67
CA HIS A 214 -13.05 -15.22 -11.50
C HIS A 214 -11.88 -14.40 -10.94
N SER A 215 -11.72 -13.16 -11.35
CA SER A 215 -10.64 -12.31 -10.86
C SER A 215 -10.81 -11.99 -9.38
N SER A 216 -9.76 -12.23 -8.60
CA SER A 216 -9.71 -11.86 -7.18
C SER A 216 -9.30 -10.40 -6.93
N GLY A 217 -8.84 -9.67 -7.95
CA GLY A 217 -8.31 -8.31 -7.82
C GLY A 217 -6.89 -8.22 -7.23
N LYS A 218 -6.32 -9.30 -6.70
CA LYS A 218 -5.04 -9.30 -5.95
C LYS A 218 -3.89 -8.61 -6.70
N MET A 219 -3.77 -8.79 -8.02
CA MET A 219 -2.68 -8.17 -8.79
C MET A 219 -2.82 -6.66 -8.87
N GLY A 220 -4.01 -6.14 -9.16
CA GLY A 220 -4.27 -4.69 -9.21
C GLY A 220 -4.08 -4.02 -7.85
N PHE A 221 -4.51 -4.67 -6.76
CA PHE A 221 -4.27 -4.20 -5.40
C PHE A 221 -2.78 -4.18 -5.04
N ALA A 222 -2.02 -5.20 -5.47
CA ALA A 222 -0.57 -5.23 -5.30
C ALA A 222 0.13 -4.11 -6.07
N ILE A 223 -0.32 -3.81 -7.31
CA ILE A 223 0.21 -2.70 -8.12
C ILE A 223 -0.11 -1.36 -7.47
N ALA A 224 -1.34 -1.16 -6.99
CA ALA A 224 -1.73 0.06 -6.27
C ALA A 224 -0.86 0.29 -5.02
N ARG A 225 -0.62 -0.78 -4.25
CA ARG A 225 0.30 -0.74 -3.11
C ARG A 225 1.73 -0.42 -3.53
N ALA A 226 2.28 -1.09 -4.52
CA ALA A 226 3.64 -0.87 -5.01
C ALA A 226 3.84 0.54 -5.58
N ALA A 227 2.86 1.08 -6.31
CA ALA A 227 2.89 2.46 -6.80
C ALA A 227 2.91 3.48 -5.66
N ARG A 228 2.10 3.26 -4.61
CA ARG A 228 2.10 4.10 -3.40
C ARG A 228 3.45 3.98 -2.65
N GLU A 229 4.01 2.79 -2.50
CA GLU A 229 5.34 2.57 -1.92
C GLU A 229 6.42 3.32 -2.71
N ALA A 230 6.27 3.41 -4.03
CA ALA A 230 7.14 4.17 -4.93
C ALA A 230 6.89 5.70 -4.91
N GLY A 231 6.01 6.20 -4.05
CA GLY A 231 5.79 7.63 -3.82
C GLY A 231 4.71 8.27 -4.71
N ALA A 232 3.93 7.49 -5.45
CA ALA A 232 2.82 8.01 -6.23
C ALA A 232 1.60 8.34 -5.36
N GLN A 233 0.80 9.31 -5.81
CA GLN A 233 -0.62 9.37 -5.47
C GLN A 233 -1.32 8.26 -6.25
N VAL A 234 -2.22 7.50 -5.60
CA VAL A 234 -2.86 6.35 -6.23
C VAL A 234 -4.37 6.39 -6.07
N THR A 235 -5.07 6.21 -7.20
CA THR A 235 -6.51 5.96 -7.22
C THR A 235 -6.76 4.55 -7.76
N LEU A 236 -7.46 3.73 -6.97
CA LEU A 236 -7.82 2.36 -7.28
C LEU A 236 -9.31 2.28 -7.62
N VAL A 237 -9.64 2.06 -8.89
CA VAL A 237 -11.02 1.81 -9.34
C VAL A 237 -11.27 0.30 -9.25
N ALA A 238 -12.05 -0.12 -8.27
CA ALA A 238 -12.21 -1.53 -7.91
C ALA A 238 -13.61 -2.06 -8.22
N GLY A 239 -13.69 -3.11 -9.01
CA GLY A 239 -14.89 -3.95 -9.09
C GLY A 239 -15.10 -4.76 -7.81
N PRO A 240 -16.19 -5.58 -7.70
CA PRO A 240 -16.56 -6.27 -6.48
C PRO A 240 -15.49 -7.25 -5.99
N VAL A 241 -14.76 -6.87 -4.94
CA VAL A 241 -13.76 -7.70 -4.26
C VAL A 241 -13.75 -7.42 -2.77
N HIS A 242 -13.39 -8.41 -1.94
CA HIS A 242 -13.30 -8.30 -0.49
C HIS A 242 -11.90 -7.96 0.03
N LEU A 243 -11.01 -7.45 -0.83
CA LEU A 243 -9.66 -7.07 -0.43
C LEU A 243 -9.68 -5.73 0.33
N PRO A 244 -8.91 -5.60 1.41
CA PRO A 244 -8.73 -4.33 2.07
C PRO A 244 -7.99 -3.35 1.16
N THR A 245 -8.38 -2.09 1.23
CA THR A 245 -7.69 -1.03 0.48
C THR A 245 -6.28 -0.82 1.04
N PRO A 246 -5.23 -0.83 0.21
CA PRO A 246 -3.89 -0.51 0.68
C PRO A 246 -3.84 0.90 1.29
N ARG A 247 -3.07 1.08 2.34
CA ARG A 247 -2.98 2.39 3.02
C ARG A 247 -2.50 3.48 2.08
N GLY A 248 -3.11 4.67 2.22
CA GLY A 248 -2.77 5.83 1.40
C GLY A 248 -3.19 5.72 -0.08
N VAL A 249 -4.04 4.75 -0.41
CA VAL A 249 -4.67 4.60 -1.73
C VAL A 249 -6.11 5.08 -1.64
N ALA A 250 -6.51 5.98 -2.52
CA ALA A 250 -7.91 6.35 -2.71
C ALA A 250 -8.62 5.24 -3.49
N ARG A 251 -9.78 4.77 -3.01
CA ARG A 251 -10.56 3.72 -3.67
C ARG A 251 -11.89 4.24 -4.15
N VAL A 252 -12.23 3.88 -5.38
CA VAL A 252 -13.53 4.10 -6.01
C VAL A 252 -14.14 2.73 -6.30
N ASP A 253 -15.19 2.37 -5.59
CA ASP A 253 -15.91 1.11 -5.82
C ASP A 253 -16.88 1.25 -6.99
N VAL A 254 -16.84 0.29 -7.91
CA VAL A 254 -17.72 0.22 -9.08
C VAL A 254 -18.31 -1.18 -9.21
N LEU A 255 -19.39 -1.33 -9.96
CA LEU A 255 -20.05 -2.62 -10.13
C LEU A 255 -19.89 -3.15 -11.56
N SER A 256 -20.37 -2.41 -12.55
CA SER A 256 -20.39 -2.82 -13.95
C SER A 256 -19.22 -2.27 -14.76
N ALA A 257 -19.02 -2.81 -15.97
CA ALA A 257 -18.07 -2.28 -16.93
C ALA A 257 -18.34 -0.80 -17.27
N GLN A 258 -19.61 -0.42 -17.37
CA GLN A 258 -19.99 0.97 -17.62
C GLN A 258 -19.59 1.89 -16.47
N ASN A 259 -19.84 1.49 -15.19
CA ASN A 259 -19.42 2.28 -14.04
C ASN A 259 -17.89 2.38 -13.94
N MET A 260 -17.18 1.30 -14.28
CA MET A 260 -15.72 1.31 -14.30
C MET A 260 -15.17 2.21 -15.39
N LEU A 261 -15.79 2.24 -16.58
CA LEU A 261 -15.42 3.17 -17.65
C LEU A 261 -15.57 4.61 -17.20
N GLU A 262 -16.73 4.99 -16.66
CA GLU A 262 -17.03 6.35 -16.20
C GLU A 262 -16.01 6.81 -15.15
N ALA A 263 -15.78 6.00 -14.14
CA ALA A 263 -14.80 6.29 -13.09
C ALA A 263 -13.36 6.37 -13.64
N ALA A 264 -12.98 5.46 -14.55
CA ALA A 264 -11.64 5.43 -15.12
C ALA A 264 -11.38 6.67 -16.00
N VAL A 265 -12.35 7.08 -16.83
CA VAL A 265 -12.24 8.27 -17.68
C VAL A 265 -12.16 9.54 -16.84
N ASP A 266 -12.97 9.66 -15.79
CA ASP A 266 -12.96 10.82 -14.91
C ASP A 266 -11.58 10.99 -14.22
N VAL A 267 -11.08 9.95 -13.58
CA VAL A 267 -9.80 10.02 -12.87
C VAL A 267 -8.60 10.13 -13.84
N ALA A 268 -8.70 9.59 -15.06
CA ALA A 268 -7.67 9.72 -16.09
C ALA A 268 -7.39 11.18 -16.50
N GLN A 269 -8.33 12.11 -16.27
CA GLN A 269 -8.14 13.55 -16.58
C GLN A 269 -7.01 14.19 -15.77
N ILE A 270 -6.69 13.66 -14.60
CA ILE A 270 -5.63 14.18 -13.71
C ILE A 270 -4.47 13.20 -13.52
N ALA A 271 -4.61 11.97 -14.01
CA ALA A 271 -3.60 10.93 -13.88
C ALA A 271 -2.42 11.16 -14.83
N THR A 272 -1.27 10.61 -14.47
CA THR A 272 -0.07 10.52 -15.32
C THR A 272 0.21 9.09 -15.78
N ILE A 273 -0.31 8.10 -15.05
CA ILE A 273 -0.17 6.68 -15.36
C ILE A 273 -1.54 6.01 -15.19
N PHE A 274 -1.95 5.20 -16.18
CA PHE A 274 -3.16 4.38 -16.13
C PHE A 274 -2.81 2.91 -16.31
N VAL A 275 -3.18 2.07 -15.35
CA VAL A 275 -2.89 0.63 -15.35
C VAL A 275 -4.19 -0.16 -15.35
N ALA A 276 -4.54 -0.75 -16.48
CA ALA A 276 -5.78 -1.50 -16.68
C ALA A 276 -5.58 -2.99 -16.34
N THR A 277 -5.81 -3.37 -15.07
CA THR A 277 -5.69 -4.77 -14.61
C THR A 277 -7.02 -5.44 -14.32
N ALA A 278 -8.13 -4.70 -14.36
CA ALA A 278 -9.45 -5.26 -14.12
C ALA A 278 -9.81 -6.34 -15.14
N ALA A 279 -10.51 -7.39 -14.69
CA ALA A 279 -11.13 -8.39 -15.53
C ALA A 279 -12.55 -7.93 -15.89
N VAL A 280 -12.62 -7.09 -16.91
CA VAL A 280 -13.89 -6.58 -17.42
C VAL A 280 -14.59 -7.67 -18.22
N ALA A 281 -15.90 -7.87 -17.98
CA ALA A 281 -16.69 -8.78 -18.82
C ALA A 281 -16.81 -8.21 -20.25
N ASP A 282 -16.58 -9.03 -21.26
CA ASP A 282 -16.68 -8.62 -22.67
C ASP A 282 -18.13 -8.30 -23.07
N TRP A 283 -19.09 -8.96 -22.42
CA TRP A 283 -20.52 -8.90 -22.75
C TRP A 283 -21.36 -8.57 -21.52
N ARG A 284 -22.44 -7.82 -21.73
CA ARG A 284 -23.50 -7.59 -20.75
C ARG A 284 -24.87 -7.93 -21.34
N PRO A 285 -25.89 -8.23 -20.51
CA PRO A 285 -27.26 -8.35 -21.00
C PRO A 285 -27.72 -7.05 -21.67
N ALA A 286 -28.37 -7.17 -22.84
CA ALA A 286 -28.93 -6.02 -23.56
C ALA A 286 -30.01 -5.28 -22.73
N SER A 287 -30.67 -6.02 -21.84
CA SER A 287 -31.60 -5.48 -20.84
C SER A 287 -31.50 -6.28 -19.55
N HIS A 288 -31.52 -5.61 -18.41
CA HIS A 288 -31.61 -6.27 -17.10
C HIS A 288 -33.08 -6.25 -16.61
N SER A 289 -33.50 -7.35 -15.99
CA SER A 289 -34.81 -7.42 -15.39
C SER A 289 -34.85 -6.66 -14.07
N ARG A 290 -35.87 -5.82 -13.86
CA ARG A 290 -36.10 -5.13 -12.56
C ARG A 290 -36.57 -6.07 -11.45
N GLN A 291 -37.01 -7.28 -11.82
CA GLN A 291 -37.48 -8.31 -10.89
C GLN A 291 -36.73 -9.62 -11.17
N LYS A 292 -36.64 -10.47 -10.13
CA LYS A 292 -36.05 -11.79 -10.27
C LYS A 292 -36.71 -12.57 -11.42
N ILE A 293 -35.96 -13.03 -12.40
CA ILE A 293 -36.44 -13.86 -13.49
C ILE A 293 -36.90 -15.20 -12.91
N LYS A 294 -38.19 -15.48 -12.96
CA LYS A 294 -38.80 -16.73 -12.47
C LYS A 294 -38.91 -17.78 -13.56
N LYS A 295 -38.92 -19.03 -13.17
CA LYS A 295 -39.29 -20.13 -14.08
C LYS A 295 -40.76 -19.93 -14.49
N ASN A 296 -41.02 -20.06 -15.81
CA ASN A 296 -42.36 -19.88 -16.38
C ASN A 296 -43.14 -21.20 -16.52
N GLY A 297 -42.60 -22.29 -15.99
CA GLY A 297 -43.22 -23.64 -16.09
C GLY A 297 -43.04 -24.34 -17.41
N SER A 298 -42.48 -23.71 -18.44
CA SER A 298 -42.30 -24.31 -19.78
C SER A 298 -41.14 -25.33 -19.87
N GLY A 299 -40.30 -25.43 -18.82
CA GLY A 299 -39.05 -26.20 -18.86
C GLY A 299 -37.95 -25.60 -19.71
N GLN A 300 -38.21 -24.52 -20.42
CA GLN A 300 -37.23 -23.83 -21.27
C GLN A 300 -36.46 -22.78 -20.46
N PRO A 301 -35.11 -22.66 -20.63
CA PRO A 301 -34.34 -21.59 -20.04
C PRO A 301 -34.73 -20.24 -20.67
N PRO A 302 -34.58 -19.12 -19.93
CA PRO A 302 -34.77 -17.80 -20.51
C PRO A 302 -33.74 -17.53 -21.60
N VAL A 303 -34.15 -16.95 -22.72
CA VAL A 303 -33.24 -16.46 -23.75
C VAL A 303 -32.72 -15.12 -23.31
N LEU A 304 -31.38 -14.99 -23.25
CA LEU A 304 -30.68 -13.77 -22.92
C LEU A 304 -30.01 -13.21 -24.16
N HIS A 305 -30.27 -11.96 -24.47
CA HIS A 305 -29.55 -11.21 -25.51
C HIS A 305 -28.40 -10.46 -24.89
N PHE A 306 -27.23 -10.50 -25.51
CA PHE A 306 -26.03 -9.84 -25.05
C PHE A 306 -25.62 -8.72 -25.99
N VAL A 307 -25.01 -7.69 -25.44
CA VAL A 307 -24.35 -6.60 -26.15
C VAL A 307 -22.91 -6.47 -25.60
N GLU A 308 -22.02 -5.97 -26.44
CA GLU A 308 -20.62 -5.77 -26.08
C GLU A 308 -20.48 -4.69 -25.02
N ASN A 309 -19.59 -4.91 -24.06
CA ASN A 309 -19.20 -3.92 -23.08
C ASN A 309 -18.18 -2.93 -23.68
N PRO A 310 -18.11 -1.70 -23.14
CA PRO A 310 -17.13 -0.75 -23.60
C PRO A 310 -15.71 -1.21 -23.28
N ASP A 311 -14.78 -0.95 -24.20
CA ASP A 311 -13.37 -1.23 -23.99
C ASP A 311 -12.71 -0.05 -23.24
N ILE A 312 -12.58 -0.21 -21.92
CA ILE A 312 -12.07 0.82 -21.01
C ILE A 312 -10.65 1.25 -21.38
N LEU A 313 -9.76 0.26 -21.60
CA LEU A 313 -8.37 0.55 -21.94
C LEU A 313 -8.27 1.30 -23.28
N LEU A 314 -9.00 0.88 -24.30
CA LEU A 314 -9.00 1.54 -25.60
C LEU A 314 -9.53 2.95 -25.49
N THR A 315 -10.64 3.15 -24.76
CA THR A 315 -11.25 4.48 -24.58
C THR A 315 -10.28 5.45 -23.90
N VAL A 316 -9.61 5.02 -22.83
CA VAL A 316 -8.62 5.84 -22.13
C VAL A 316 -7.37 6.10 -22.99
N ALA A 317 -6.88 5.07 -23.71
CA ALA A 317 -5.69 5.17 -24.55
C ALA A 317 -5.93 6.07 -25.79
N GLN A 318 -7.15 6.17 -26.28
CA GLN A 318 -7.55 7.06 -27.35
C GLN A 318 -7.89 8.48 -26.87
N GLY A 319 -7.92 8.73 -25.58
CA GLY A 319 -8.12 10.06 -25.00
C GLY A 319 -6.98 11.01 -25.34
N GLU A 320 -7.26 12.31 -25.30
CA GLU A 320 -6.31 13.37 -25.66
C GLU A 320 -5.01 13.28 -24.84
N ARG A 321 -5.11 13.06 -23.53
CA ARG A 321 -3.95 12.97 -22.63
C ARG A 321 -3.02 11.78 -22.95
N ALA A 322 -3.59 10.64 -23.35
CA ALA A 322 -2.78 9.50 -23.77
C ALA A 322 -2.09 9.74 -25.11
N ARG A 323 -2.83 10.31 -26.09
CA ARG A 323 -2.29 10.65 -27.42
C ARG A 323 -1.24 11.75 -27.37
N SER A 324 -1.36 12.70 -26.46
CA SER A 324 -0.36 13.76 -26.24
C SER A 324 0.84 13.31 -25.39
N GLY A 325 0.87 12.06 -24.89
CA GLY A 325 1.95 11.53 -24.04
C GLY A 325 1.89 11.99 -22.57
N GLN A 326 0.81 12.68 -22.17
CA GLN A 326 0.61 13.11 -20.78
C GLN A 326 0.11 11.99 -19.85
N LEU A 327 -0.41 10.90 -20.43
CA LEU A 327 -0.89 9.73 -19.72
C LEU A 327 -0.23 8.46 -20.27
N PHE A 328 0.57 7.79 -19.46
CA PHE A 328 1.21 6.53 -19.81
C PHE A 328 0.25 5.36 -19.54
N CYS A 329 -0.23 4.70 -20.58
CA CYS A 329 -1.19 3.61 -20.48
C CYS A 329 -0.50 2.23 -20.43
N VAL A 330 -0.88 1.40 -19.45
CA VAL A 330 -0.45 0.02 -19.30
C VAL A 330 -1.66 -0.89 -19.36
N GLY A 331 -1.66 -1.83 -20.31
CA GLY A 331 -2.72 -2.83 -20.44
C GLY A 331 -2.33 -4.16 -19.82
N PHE A 332 -3.33 -4.96 -19.46
CA PHE A 332 -3.14 -6.35 -19.08
C PHE A 332 -3.86 -7.29 -20.04
N ALA A 333 -3.25 -8.46 -20.29
CA ALA A 333 -3.82 -9.56 -21.06
C ALA A 333 -3.68 -10.85 -20.26
N ALA A 334 -4.82 -11.48 -19.94
CA ALA A 334 -4.85 -12.81 -19.36
C ALA A 334 -5.21 -13.78 -20.48
N GLU A 335 -4.24 -14.55 -20.96
CA GLU A 335 -4.40 -15.48 -22.08
C GLU A 335 -4.31 -16.92 -21.58
N SER A 336 -4.83 -17.85 -22.36
CA SER A 336 -4.70 -19.29 -22.07
C SER A 336 -3.49 -19.91 -22.78
N GLU A 337 -3.09 -19.37 -23.94
CA GLU A 337 -2.01 -19.87 -24.81
C GLU A 337 -1.49 -18.74 -25.71
N ASN A 338 -0.35 -18.96 -26.39
CA ASN A 338 0.26 -18.03 -27.37
C ASN A 338 0.44 -16.60 -26.82
N LEU A 339 0.82 -16.50 -25.53
CA LEU A 339 0.83 -15.26 -24.76
C LEU A 339 1.60 -14.11 -25.45
N VAL A 340 2.79 -14.40 -26.03
CA VAL A 340 3.64 -13.38 -26.65
C VAL A 340 2.97 -12.76 -27.89
N GLU A 341 2.42 -13.61 -28.76
CA GLU A 341 1.79 -13.17 -30.02
C GLU A 341 0.53 -12.36 -29.74
N HIS A 342 -0.36 -12.90 -28.90
CA HIS A 342 -1.59 -12.22 -28.51
C HIS A 342 -1.32 -10.89 -27.79
N ALA A 343 -0.30 -10.84 -26.92
CA ALA A 343 0.09 -9.63 -26.21
C ALA A 343 0.61 -8.55 -27.18
N ARG A 344 1.44 -8.91 -28.17
CA ARG A 344 1.92 -7.97 -29.19
C ARG A 344 0.76 -7.40 -30.01
N ALA A 345 -0.10 -8.27 -30.57
CA ALA A 345 -1.25 -7.86 -31.36
C ALA A 345 -2.21 -6.94 -30.56
N LYS A 346 -2.44 -7.28 -29.28
CA LYS A 346 -3.29 -6.46 -28.40
C LYS A 346 -2.66 -5.10 -28.11
N ARG A 347 -1.34 -5.05 -27.82
CA ARG A 347 -0.61 -3.79 -27.59
C ARG A 347 -0.73 -2.85 -28.79
N GLU A 348 -0.49 -3.36 -29.99
CA GLU A 348 -0.57 -2.61 -31.25
C GLU A 348 -1.99 -2.11 -31.54
N ARG A 349 -2.98 -3.00 -31.44
CA ARG A 349 -4.39 -2.66 -31.64
C ARG A 349 -4.88 -1.57 -30.68
N LYS A 350 -4.39 -1.60 -29.41
CA LYS A 350 -4.75 -0.58 -28.39
C LYS A 350 -3.93 0.70 -28.48
N GLY A 351 -2.81 0.70 -29.22
CA GLY A 351 -1.91 1.84 -29.33
C GLY A 351 -1.25 2.23 -28.02
N ILE A 352 -0.95 1.26 -27.13
CA ILE A 352 -0.40 1.51 -25.80
C ILE A 352 1.10 1.24 -25.74
N PRO A 353 1.87 1.97 -24.90
CA PRO A 353 3.31 1.80 -24.79
C PRO A 353 3.71 0.47 -24.15
N LEU A 354 2.94 -0.06 -23.19
CA LEU A 354 3.26 -1.28 -22.46
C LEU A 354 2.03 -2.18 -22.31
N LEU A 355 2.19 -3.46 -22.62
CA LEU A 355 1.23 -4.49 -22.28
C LEU A 355 1.89 -5.52 -21.35
N VAL A 356 1.16 -5.97 -20.35
CA VAL A 356 1.56 -6.99 -19.38
C VAL A 356 0.72 -8.24 -19.63
N GLY A 357 1.36 -9.33 -19.99
CA GLY A 357 0.70 -10.62 -20.21
C GLY A 357 0.88 -11.56 -19.02
N ASN A 358 -0.13 -12.42 -18.77
CA ASN A 358 -0.02 -13.55 -17.86
C ASN A 358 -0.94 -14.70 -18.32
N ILE A 359 -0.67 -15.94 -17.83
CA ILE A 359 -1.54 -17.09 -18.10
C ILE A 359 -2.63 -17.11 -17.03
N GLY A 360 -3.83 -16.60 -17.39
CA GLY A 360 -4.96 -16.42 -16.47
C GLY A 360 -5.34 -17.64 -15.64
N PRO A 361 -5.58 -18.82 -16.25
CA PRO A 361 -5.99 -20.03 -15.52
C PRO A 361 -5.00 -20.47 -14.42
N LEU A 362 -3.72 -20.17 -14.55
CA LEU A 362 -2.68 -20.54 -13.58
C LEU A 362 -2.49 -19.53 -12.44
N THR A 363 -3.09 -18.34 -12.55
CA THR A 363 -2.76 -17.22 -11.68
C THR A 363 -3.94 -16.59 -10.95
N PHE A 364 -5.17 -16.89 -11.39
CA PHE A 364 -6.37 -16.39 -10.73
C PHE A 364 -6.52 -16.97 -9.32
N GLY A 365 -6.76 -16.12 -8.34
CA GLY A 365 -6.89 -16.49 -6.92
C GLY A 365 -5.57 -16.79 -6.21
N GLN A 366 -4.47 -17.07 -6.91
CA GLN A 366 -3.16 -17.37 -6.33
C GLN A 366 -2.49 -16.11 -5.75
N ASP A 367 -1.51 -16.30 -4.86
CA ASP A 367 -0.73 -15.20 -4.25
C ASP A 367 0.53 -14.86 -5.05
N ASP A 368 0.90 -15.70 -5.98
CA ASP A 368 2.01 -15.53 -6.91
C ASP A 368 1.55 -15.40 -8.38
N ASN A 369 2.46 -15.03 -9.26
CA ASN A 369 2.24 -14.91 -10.71
C ASN A 369 3.58 -14.95 -11.43
N SER A 370 3.54 -15.00 -12.78
CA SER A 370 4.62 -14.61 -13.69
C SER A 370 4.08 -13.59 -14.68
N LEU A 371 4.88 -12.61 -15.08
CA LEU A 371 4.46 -11.55 -15.99
C LEU A 371 5.35 -11.50 -17.22
N LEU A 372 4.73 -11.18 -18.35
CA LEU A 372 5.40 -10.93 -19.62
C LEU A 372 5.19 -9.45 -19.98
N LEU A 373 6.25 -8.68 -20.03
CA LEU A 373 6.21 -7.26 -20.42
C LEU A 373 6.48 -7.15 -21.92
N VAL A 374 5.56 -6.50 -22.63
CA VAL A 374 5.66 -6.32 -24.09
C VAL A 374 5.59 -4.83 -24.42
N ASP A 375 6.65 -4.30 -25.01
CA ASP A 375 6.74 -2.93 -25.50
C ASP A 375 7.25 -2.87 -26.94
N ALA A 376 7.55 -1.68 -27.46
CA ALA A 376 8.07 -1.50 -28.82
C ALA A 376 9.52 -2.04 -28.99
N LYS A 377 10.28 -2.21 -27.89
CA LYS A 377 11.67 -2.68 -27.92
C LYS A 377 11.75 -4.20 -27.86
N GLY A 378 10.69 -4.87 -27.42
CA GLY A 378 10.68 -6.33 -27.34
C GLY A 378 9.82 -6.88 -26.21
N VAL A 379 10.29 -8.03 -25.69
CA VAL A 379 9.59 -8.81 -24.66
C VAL A 379 10.56 -9.07 -23.51
N ARG A 380 10.07 -8.86 -22.28
CA ARG A 380 10.79 -9.18 -21.05
C ARG A 380 9.91 -10.03 -20.14
N GLU A 381 10.44 -11.13 -19.67
CA GLU A 381 9.78 -12.00 -18.71
C GLU A 381 10.18 -11.64 -17.28
N LEU A 382 9.19 -11.54 -16.38
CA LEU A 382 9.36 -11.53 -14.95
C LEU A 382 8.97 -12.92 -14.43
N PRO A 383 9.94 -13.66 -13.85
CA PRO A 383 9.72 -15.04 -13.43
C PRO A 383 8.71 -15.12 -12.29
N ARG A 384 8.20 -16.33 -12.02
CA ARG A 384 7.21 -16.55 -10.96
C ARG A 384 7.69 -16.07 -9.60
N ALA A 385 6.92 -15.17 -9.02
CA ALA A 385 7.19 -14.56 -7.72
C ALA A 385 5.87 -14.10 -7.05
N PRO A 386 5.89 -13.76 -5.75
CA PRO A 386 4.74 -13.15 -5.06
C PRO A 386 4.26 -11.90 -5.80
N LYS A 387 2.93 -11.71 -5.87
CA LYS A 387 2.32 -10.62 -6.63
C LYS A 387 2.83 -9.23 -6.24
N LEU A 388 3.15 -9.00 -4.96
CA LEU A 388 3.71 -7.71 -4.54
C LEU A 388 5.14 -7.50 -5.06
N THR A 389 5.96 -8.55 -5.11
CA THR A 389 7.30 -8.48 -5.71
C THR A 389 7.20 -8.11 -7.19
N LEU A 390 6.37 -8.83 -7.95
CA LEU A 390 6.13 -8.54 -9.36
C LEU A 390 5.54 -7.14 -9.58
N ALA A 391 4.67 -6.68 -8.68
CA ALA A 391 4.10 -5.34 -8.76
C ALA A 391 5.17 -4.26 -8.57
N ARG A 392 6.12 -4.44 -7.66
CA ARG A 392 7.26 -3.52 -7.47
C ARG A 392 8.19 -3.50 -8.68
N GLU A 393 8.49 -4.68 -9.25
CA GLU A 393 9.27 -4.78 -10.48
C GLU A 393 8.55 -4.10 -11.65
N LEU A 394 7.24 -4.34 -11.82
CA LEU A 394 6.44 -3.67 -12.83
C LEU A 394 6.42 -2.15 -12.65
N VAL A 395 6.29 -1.66 -11.43
CA VAL A 395 6.33 -0.22 -11.12
C VAL A 395 7.70 0.37 -11.50
N ALA A 396 8.80 -0.34 -11.22
CA ALA A 396 10.14 0.09 -11.65
C ALA A 396 10.27 0.12 -13.19
N GLU A 397 9.70 -0.89 -13.88
CA GLU A 397 9.67 -0.96 -15.34
C GLU A 397 8.81 0.16 -15.97
N ILE A 398 7.71 0.52 -15.34
CA ILE A 398 6.89 1.68 -15.74
C ILE A 398 7.69 2.97 -15.56
N ALA A 399 8.30 3.17 -14.39
CA ALA A 399 9.09 4.36 -14.09
C ALA A 399 10.23 4.56 -15.08
N ALA A 400 10.92 3.49 -15.48
CA ALA A 400 12.02 3.53 -16.46
C ALA A 400 11.57 3.90 -17.89
N ARG A 401 10.28 3.79 -18.20
CA ARG A 401 9.68 4.11 -19.50
C ARG A 401 9.00 5.47 -19.56
N LEU A 402 8.82 6.11 -18.41
CA LEU A 402 8.26 7.46 -18.39
C LEU A 402 9.22 8.44 -19.06
N PRO A 403 8.73 9.44 -19.80
CA PRO A 403 9.57 10.50 -20.33
C PRO A 403 10.30 11.22 -19.17
N ALA A 404 11.56 11.55 -19.39
CA ALA A 404 12.31 12.36 -18.43
C ALA A 404 11.53 13.66 -18.18
N ARG A 405 11.20 13.93 -16.92
CA ARG A 405 10.60 15.23 -16.56
C ARG A 405 11.64 16.30 -16.84
N SER A 406 11.35 17.24 -17.73
CA SER A 406 12.02 18.53 -17.72
C SER A 406 11.69 19.15 -16.34
N LEU A 407 12.71 19.30 -15.50
CA LEU A 407 12.65 20.13 -14.31
C LEU A 407 12.36 21.56 -14.80
N ALA A 408 11.10 21.97 -14.71
CA ALA A 408 10.70 23.35 -14.89
C ALA A 408 10.73 24.06 -13.55
#